data_b9f5366daeefd1653ce8e30279855631
#
_entry.id   b9f5366daeefd1653ce8e30279855631
#
_cell.length_a   1.000
_cell.length_b   1.000
_cell.length_c   1.000
_cell.angle_alpha   90.00
_cell.angle_beta   90.00
_cell.angle_gamma   90.00
#
_symmetry.space_group_name_H-M   'P 1'
#
loop_
_entity.id
_entity.type
_entity.pdbx_description
1 polymer ?
#
loop_
_entity_poly.entity_id
_entity_poly.type
_entity_poly.pdbx_seq_one_letter_code
_entity_poly.pdbx_strand_id
1 'polypeptide(L)'
;MAGADPAAEAGTMDNRPGVDEINAPAPVQNRDDTSEWRRQTYLEDESLESAPTPPSFHTRSSQASPPRRDPLSPIATQLYIVSHLIFFSLWGTLARLGMQWLTFYPGAPIVTPVLWANVGGSFVMGFLSEDGRLFRQEWGLDNMDPHTREKALEQQKSDPAAAKKAHAKTKKTIPLYIGLATGFCGSFTSFSSFMRDVFLALSNNLPTPVNHPYSTVPSFTSTIHRSGGYSFMALLAVIVYTVALSLAALNVGAHFALALDRFTPTLPFRLIRKFIDPLVVVLAWGCWLGAIFLSIWPPDRPSGPSSRGSWTNEVWRGEVLFALVFAPVGCLLRYYASLKLNPITASFPLGTFAVNVFGCAVEAMCYSVQHVPINSTAGALVGGGRVSCQVLQGIMDGFCGTTTTVSTWVSELQSLRRRHAYVYGIASVVAGLCLMVIIMGSVRWTVGWSTPACVTMRTSL
;
A
#
# COMPACT_ATOMS: atom_id res chain seq x y z
N MET A 1 -55.96 36.80 39.35
CA MET A 1 -54.94 37.38 40.23
C MET A 1 -53.64 36.73 39.93
N ALA A 2 -52.75 37.53 39.37
CA ALA A 2 -51.29 37.60 39.48
C ALA A 2 -50.53 36.26 39.29
N GLY A 3 -49.77 36.04 38.30
CA GLY A 3 -48.75 36.88 37.67
C GLY A 3 -47.43 36.69 38.38
N ALA A 4 -46.55 35.89 37.75
CA ALA A 4 -45.08 36.12 37.88
C ALA A 4 -44.38 35.17 36.87
N ASP A 5 -43.75 35.78 35.87
CA ASP A 5 -42.66 35.20 35.12
C ASP A 5 -41.45 34.95 36.05
N PRO A 6 -40.68 33.90 35.84
CA PRO A 6 -39.28 33.93 36.24
C PRO A 6 -38.37 34.07 35.03
N ALA A 7 -37.54 35.06 35.14
CA ALA A 7 -36.48 35.46 34.27
C ALA A 7 -35.49 34.36 33.89
N ALA A 8 -34.97 34.51 32.68
CA ALA A 8 -33.86 33.82 32.09
C ALA A 8 -32.64 33.69 33.02
N GLU A 9 -32.27 32.49 33.38
CA GLU A 9 -30.88 32.16 33.74
C GLU A 9 -30.14 31.73 32.48
N ALA A 10 -29.28 32.62 32.01
CA ALA A 10 -28.25 32.35 31.04
C ALA A 10 -27.26 31.35 31.63
N GLY A 11 -27.45 30.11 31.31
CA GLY A 11 -26.45 29.04 31.57
C GLY A 11 -25.17 29.39 30.88
N THR A 12 -24.13 29.61 31.68
CA THR A 12 -22.73 29.68 31.26
C THR A 12 -22.43 28.45 30.38
N MET A 13 -22.11 28.68 29.09
CA MET A 13 -21.52 27.67 28.23
C MET A 13 -20.25 27.16 28.91
N ASP A 14 -20.29 25.93 29.35
CA ASP A 14 -19.17 25.13 29.82
C ASP A 14 -18.18 25.03 28.66
N ASN A 15 -17.17 25.91 28.69
CA ASN A 15 -16.09 25.97 27.71
C ASN A 15 -15.09 24.85 28.06
N ARG A 16 -15.56 23.57 28.01
CA ARG A 16 -14.66 22.45 27.98
C ARG A 16 -13.98 22.49 26.62
N PRO A 17 -12.64 22.56 26.57
CA PRO A 17 -11.93 22.36 25.30
C PRO A 17 -12.39 21.03 24.76
N GLY A 18 -13.10 21.06 23.63
CA GLY A 18 -13.46 19.87 22.90
C GLY A 18 -12.20 19.05 22.76
N VAL A 19 -12.30 17.75 22.94
CA VAL A 19 -11.21 16.82 22.63
C VAL A 19 -10.82 17.17 21.20
N ASP A 20 -9.67 17.88 21.06
CA ASP A 20 -9.14 18.24 19.77
C ASP A 20 -9.09 16.94 18.98
N GLU A 21 -9.86 16.85 17.91
CA GLU A 21 -9.81 15.73 16.98
C GLU A 21 -8.33 15.59 16.63
N ILE A 22 -7.72 14.50 17.11
CA ILE A 22 -6.35 14.16 16.77
C ILE A 22 -6.33 14.16 15.26
N ASN A 23 -5.80 15.23 14.68
CA ASN A 23 -5.77 15.42 13.24
C ASN A 23 -5.00 14.25 12.65
N ALA A 24 -5.73 13.30 12.11
CA ALA A 24 -5.16 12.22 11.33
C ALA A 24 -4.25 12.82 10.25
N PRO A 25 -3.11 12.20 9.93
CA PRO A 25 -2.22 12.69 8.90
C PRO A 25 -3.02 12.94 7.62
N ALA A 26 -2.85 14.11 7.03
CA ALA A 26 -3.59 14.48 5.83
C ALA A 26 -3.50 13.37 4.78
N PRO A 27 -4.60 13.08 4.06
CA PRO A 27 -4.58 12.09 2.99
C PRO A 27 -3.40 12.39 2.06
N VAL A 28 -2.86 11.33 1.44
CA VAL A 28 -1.71 11.43 0.53
C VAL A 28 -2.03 12.45 -0.56
N GLN A 29 -1.83 13.74 -0.25
CA GLN A 29 -1.99 14.81 -1.22
C GLN A 29 -0.80 14.79 -2.14
N ASN A 30 -1.08 14.67 -3.39
CA ASN A 30 -0.10 14.65 -4.45
C ASN A 30 0.54 16.02 -4.67
N ARG A 31 1.77 15.98 -5.20
CA ARG A 31 2.58 17.11 -5.62
C ARG A 31 1.91 18.00 -6.69
N ASP A 32 0.80 17.56 -7.28
CA ASP A 32 0.07 18.25 -8.35
C ASP A 32 -1.12 19.07 -7.85
N ASP A 33 -1.13 19.48 -6.59
CA ASP A 33 -2.00 20.58 -6.17
C ASP A 33 -1.43 21.91 -6.68
N THR A 34 -1.31 21.96 -8.03
CA THR A 34 -0.80 23.09 -8.81
C THR A 34 -1.68 24.33 -8.66
N SER A 35 -2.92 24.18 -8.16
CA SER A 35 -3.85 25.30 -7.98
C SER A 35 -3.53 26.13 -6.75
N GLU A 36 -3.20 25.52 -5.61
CA GLU A 36 -2.78 26.25 -4.41
C GLU A 36 -1.34 26.79 -4.53
N TRP A 37 -0.46 26.03 -5.18
CA TRP A 37 0.91 26.47 -5.43
C TRP A 37 0.94 27.69 -6.37
N ARG A 38 0.17 27.70 -7.44
CA ARG A 38 0.02 28.88 -8.32
C ARG A 38 -0.57 30.07 -7.59
N ARG A 39 -1.59 29.87 -6.73
CA ARG A 39 -2.13 30.97 -5.92
C ARG A 39 -1.12 31.56 -4.95
N GLN A 40 -0.33 30.75 -4.27
CA GLN A 40 0.71 31.23 -3.37
C GLN A 40 1.84 31.95 -4.12
N THR A 41 2.28 31.43 -5.27
CA THR A 41 3.30 32.10 -6.11
C THR A 41 2.79 33.42 -6.67
N TYR A 42 1.53 33.50 -7.09
CA TYR A 42 0.92 34.77 -7.54
C TYR A 42 0.78 35.81 -6.41
N LEU A 43 0.44 35.38 -5.19
CA LEU A 43 0.33 36.27 -4.03
C LEU A 43 1.69 36.74 -3.54
N GLU A 44 2.75 35.94 -3.68
CA GLU A 44 4.13 36.36 -3.37
C GLU A 44 4.69 37.32 -4.44
N ASP A 45 4.39 37.11 -5.72
CA ASP A 45 4.78 38.05 -6.79
C ASP A 45 4.04 39.39 -6.69
N GLU A 46 2.75 39.41 -6.34
CA GLU A 46 1.99 40.62 -6.18
C GLU A 46 2.41 41.45 -4.93
N SER A 47 2.96 40.78 -3.90
CA SER A 47 3.51 41.45 -2.71
C SER A 47 4.91 42.04 -2.92
N LEU A 48 5.63 41.60 -3.96
CA LEU A 48 6.98 42.10 -4.32
C LEU A 48 6.94 43.34 -5.21
N GLU A 49 5.84 43.58 -5.94
CA GLU A 49 5.70 44.73 -6.83
C GLU A 49 5.26 46.06 -6.11
N SER A 50 4.83 45.99 -4.87
CA SER A 50 4.27 47.14 -4.15
C SER A 50 5.17 47.77 -3.09
N ALA A 51 6.47 47.42 -2.99
CA ALA A 51 7.37 48.04 -2.04
C ALA A 51 8.17 49.20 -2.68
N PRO A 52 8.15 50.43 -2.05
CA PRO A 52 8.93 51.54 -2.57
C PRO A 52 10.44 51.31 -2.38
N THR A 53 11.20 51.56 -3.42
CA THR A 53 12.68 51.46 -3.46
C THR A 53 13.38 52.32 -2.44
N PRO A 54 14.17 51.76 -1.51
CA PRO A 54 15.06 52.60 -0.66
C PRO A 54 16.35 52.98 -1.42
N PRO A 55 16.96 54.15 -1.04
CA PRO A 55 18.11 54.66 -1.79
C PRO A 55 19.35 53.82 -1.62
N SER A 56 20.08 53.68 -2.73
CA SER A 56 21.29 52.92 -2.90
C SER A 56 22.46 53.40 -2.01
N PHE A 57 22.86 52.57 -1.04
CA PHE A 57 24.20 52.65 -0.44
C PHE A 57 25.10 51.56 -1.03
N HIS A 58 26.07 51.97 -1.83
CA HIS A 58 27.13 51.10 -2.30
C HIS A 58 28.06 50.73 -1.15
N THR A 59 27.91 49.55 -0.60
CA THR A 59 28.98 48.85 0.13
C THR A 59 29.25 47.53 -0.56
N ARG A 60 30.36 47.50 -1.27
CA ARG A 60 30.90 46.35 -1.98
C ARG A 60 31.49 45.39 -0.94
N SER A 61 30.68 44.49 -0.41
CA SER A 61 31.16 43.29 0.27
C SER A 61 31.04 42.13 -0.70
N SER A 62 32.17 41.57 -1.07
CA SER A 62 32.24 40.30 -1.84
C SER A 62 31.71 39.17 -0.96
N GLN A 63 30.39 39.02 -0.90
CA GLN A 63 29.78 37.80 -0.38
C GLN A 63 29.88 36.75 -1.49
N ALA A 64 30.71 35.75 -1.23
CA ALA A 64 30.72 34.53 -2.01
C ALA A 64 29.28 33.95 -1.98
N SER A 65 28.64 33.94 -3.13
CA SER A 65 27.32 33.33 -3.29
C SER A 65 27.36 31.90 -2.75
N PRO A 66 26.43 31.47 -1.91
CA PRO A 66 26.36 30.08 -1.47
C PRO A 66 26.29 29.19 -2.73
N PRO A 67 26.94 28.03 -2.75
CA PRO A 67 27.00 27.19 -3.93
C PRO A 67 25.57 26.87 -4.36
N ARG A 68 25.18 27.36 -5.52
CA ARG A 68 23.90 27.06 -6.18
C ARG A 68 23.84 25.54 -6.36
N ARG A 69 23.00 24.87 -5.62
CA ARG A 69 22.72 23.46 -5.88
C ARG A 69 21.94 23.42 -7.18
N ASP A 70 22.53 22.81 -8.20
CA ASP A 70 21.82 22.54 -9.44
C ASP A 70 20.56 21.73 -9.11
N PRO A 71 19.35 22.21 -9.46
CA PRO A 71 18.13 21.47 -9.24
C PRO A 71 18.24 20.17 -10.02
N LEU A 72 18.03 19.03 -9.35
CA LEU A 72 18.01 17.74 -10.02
C LEU A 72 17.01 17.81 -11.19
N SER A 73 17.44 17.33 -12.36
CA SER A 73 16.57 17.23 -13.52
C SER A 73 15.25 16.52 -13.13
N PRO A 74 14.09 17.04 -13.54
CA PRO A 74 12.81 16.38 -13.29
C PRO A 74 12.79 14.92 -13.74
N ILE A 75 13.50 14.62 -14.85
CA ILE A 75 13.66 13.26 -15.40
C ILE A 75 14.43 12.37 -14.41
N ALA A 76 15.52 12.86 -13.84
CA ALA A 76 16.30 12.08 -12.87
C ALA A 76 15.48 11.78 -11.60
N THR A 77 14.68 12.73 -11.12
CA THR A 77 13.79 12.53 -9.97
C THR A 77 12.73 11.46 -10.27
N GLN A 78 12.13 11.50 -11.47
CA GLN A 78 11.17 10.49 -11.89
C GLN A 78 11.81 9.11 -12.03
N LEU A 79 13.00 9.02 -12.58
CA LEU A 79 13.76 7.76 -12.67
C LEU A 79 14.00 7.17 -11.27
N TYR A 80 14.40 7.98 -10.30
CA TYR A 80 14.59 7.52 -8.92
C TYR A 80 13.28 7.04 -8.30
N ILE A 81 12.18 7.79 -8.44
CA ILE A 81 10.86 7.39 -7.92
C ILE A 81 10.43 6.04 -8.52
N VAL A 82 10.48 5.91 -9.84
CA VAL A 82 10.09 4.66 -10.53
C VAL A 82 10.96 3.49 -10.09
N SER A 83 12.28 3.69 -9.98
CA SER A 83 13.21 2.64 -9.55
C SER A 83 12.97 2.21 -8.11
N HIS A 84 12.71 3.15 -7.19
CA HIS A 84 12.34 2.82 -5.81
C HIS A 84 11.01 2.06 -5.76
N LEU A 85 10.01 2.45 -6.54
CA LEU A 85 8.74 1.73 -6.62
C LEU A 85 8.93 0.30 -7.14
N ILE A 86 9.72 0.10 -8.20
CA ILE A 86 10.04 -1.24 -8.73
C ILE A 86 10.74 -2.06 -7.64
N PHE A 87 11.84 -1.56 -7.08
CA PHE A 87 12.62 -2.29 -6.09
C PHE A 87 11.78 -2.70 -4.88
N PHE A 88 11.11 -1.74 -4.27
CA PHE A 88 10.32 -1.99 -3.07
C PHE A 88 9.03 -2.77 -3.33
N SER A 89 8.48 -2.76 -4.56
CA SER A 89 7.35 -3.63 -4.91
C SER A 89 7.77 -5.10 -4.96
N LEU A 90 8.95 -5.41 -5.46
CA LEU A 90 9.50 -6.78 -5.44
C LEU A 90 9.63 -7.30 -4.01
N TRP A 91 10.25 -6.50 -3.12
CA TRP A 91 10.42 -6.88 -1.72
C TRP A 91 9.10 -6.93 -0.94
N GLY A 92 8.18 -6.01 -1.21
CA GLY A 92 6.84 -6.04 -0.61
C GLY A 92 6.06 -7.29 -1.02
N THR A 93 6.16 -7.70 -2.30
CA THR A 93 5.55 -8.93 -2.79
C THR A 93 6.18 -10.16 -2.15
N LEU A 94 7.51 -10.24 -2.07
CA LEU A 94 8.21 -11.33 -1.38
C LEU A 94 7.82 -11.42 0.09
N ALA A 95 7.74 -10.29 0.78
CA ALA A 95 7.32 -10.23 2.18
C ALA A 95 5.89 -10.74 2.36
N ARG A 96 4.95 -10.36 1.45
CA ARG A 96 3.58 -10.86 1.47
C ARG A 96 3.52 -12.36 1.26
N LEU A 97 4.17 -12.87 0.21
CA LEU A 97 4.19 -14.30 -0.09
C LEU A 97 4.83 -15.10 1.04
N GLY A 98 5.96 -14.63 1.57
CA GLY A 98 6.62 -15.24 2.72
C GLY A 98 5.76 -15.24 3.99
N MET A 99 5.08 -14.13 4.29
CA MET A 99 4.17 -14.05 5.44
C MET A 99 2.99 -14.99 5.29
N GLN A 100 2.37 -15.03 4.11
CA GLN A 100 1.29 -15.96 3.82
C GLN A 100 1.72 -17.42 3.99
N TRP A 101 2.94 -17.73 3.58
CA TRP A 101 3.52 -19.06 3.69
C TRP A 101 3.81 -19.46 5.14
N LEU A 102 4.39 -18.54 5.92
CA LEU A 102 4.69 -18.77 7.34
C LEU A 102 3.43 -18.91 8.20
N THR A 103 2.34 -18.27 7.83
CA THR A 103 1.12 -18.22 8.65
C THR A 103 0.05 -19.22 8.23
N PHE A 104 0.28 -19.99 7.14
CA PHE A 104 -0.62 -21.02 6.65
C PHE A 104 -0.16 -22.41 7.13
N TYR A 105 -0.58 -22.79 8.33
CA TYR A 105 -0.20 -24.03 8.98
C TYR A 105 -1.41 -24.73 9.64
N PRO A 106 -1.38 -26.08 9.81
CA PRO A 106 -2.45 -26.82 10.46
C PRO A 106 -2.76 -26.30 11.87
N GLY A 107 -4.02 -26.09 12.17
CA GLY A 107 -4.45 -25.57 13.47
C GLY A 107 -4.23 -24.07 13.67
N ALA A 108 -3.90 -23.32 12.61
CA ALA A 108 -3.83 -21.86 12.68
C ALA A 108 -5.18 -21.29 13.13
N PRO A 109 -5.20 -20.37 14.15
CA PRO A 109 -6.45 -19.81 14.67
C PRO A 109 -7.15 -18.93 13.62
N ILE A 110 -6.41 -18.42 12.65
CA ILE A 110 -6.92 -17.65 11.52
C ILE A 110 -6.36 -18.24 10.24
N VAL A 111 -7.25 -18.69 9.38
CA VAL A 111 -6.91 -19.41 8.13
C VAL A 111 -6.83 -18.52 6.90
N THR A 112 -7.08 -17.21 7.02
CA THR A 112 -6.93 -16.25 5.92
C THR A 112 -5.46 -15.83 5.76
N PRO A 113 -4.76 -16.34 4.75
CA PRO A 113 -3.29 -16.20 4.69
C PRO A 113 -2.84 -14.75 4.44
N VAL A 114 -3.68 -13.88 3.85
CA VAL A 114 -3.33 -12.49 3.57
C VAL A 114 -3.43 -11.57 4.79
N LEU A 115 -4.12 -11.98 5.85
CA LEU A 115 -4.35 -11.13 7.02
C LEU A 115 -3.05 -10.61 7.64
N TRP A 116 -2.11 -11.51 7.92
CA TRP A 116 -0.87 -11.13 8.59
C TRP A 116 0.02 -10.23 7.74
N ALA A 117 -0.03 -10.38 6.43
CA ALA A 117 0.61 -9.47 5.50
C ALA A 117 -0.04 -8.07 5.53
N ASN A 118 -1.38 -8.01 5.60
CA ASN A 118 -2.11 -6.75 5.74
C ASN A 118 -1.81 -6.05 7.08
N VAL A 119 -1.73 -6.81 8.17
CA VAL A 119 -1.34 -6.32 9.51
C VAL A 119 0.10 -5.80 9.47
N GLY A 120 1.05 -6.59 8.98
CA GLY A 120 2.47 -6.21 8.93
C GLY A 120 2.72 -4.97 8.07
N GLY A 121 2.12 -4.91 6.87
CA GLY A 121 2.25 -3.77 5.99
C GLY A 121 1.59 -2.50 6.54
N SER A 122 0.46 -2.63 7.23
CA SER A 122 -0.19 -1.51 7.93
C SER A 122 0.65 -1.00 9.12
N PHE A 123 1.27 -1.90 9.88
CA PHE A 123 2.19 -1.53 10.95
C PHE A 123 3.38 -0.70 10.42
N VAL A 124 4.04 -1.18 9.37
CA VAL A 124 5.17 -0.44 8.76
C VAL A 124 4.71 0.90 8.20
N MET A 125 3.52 0.97 7.59
CA MET A 125 2.94 2.22 7.10
C MET A 125 2.70 3.21 8.25
N GLY A 126 2.17 2.73 9.38
CA GLY A 126 1.97 3.55 10.58
C GLY A 126 3.28 4.12 11.12
N PHE A 127 4.31 3.28 11.20
CA PHE A 127 5.66 3.70 11.58
C PHE A 127 6.20 4.80 10.64
N LEU A 128 6.19 4.57 9.34
CA LEU A 128 6.70 5.53 8.35
C LEU A 128 5.93 6.85 8.33
N SER A 129 4.62 6.82 8.57
CA SER A 129 3.79 8.03 8.56
C SER A 129 4.10 8.93 9.75
N GLU A 130 4.30 8.35 10.94
CA GLU A 130 4.52 9.09 12.18
C GLU A 130 6.00 9.45 12.42
N ASP A 131 6.94 8.66 11.88
CA ASP A 131 8.38 8.91 12.08
C ASP A 131 8.78 10.34 11.74
N GLY A 132 9.45 11.01 12.67
CA GLY A 132 9.93 12.40 12.55
C GLY A 132 11.44 12.52 12.28
N ARG A 133 12.22 11.44 12.35
CA ARG A 133 13.69 11.50 12.33
C ARG A 133 14.35 10.95 11.09
N LEU A 134 13.88 9.84 10.53
CA LEU A 134 14.53 9.18 9.39
C LEU A 134 14.84 10.14 8.25
N PHE A 135 13.91 11.06 7.94
CA PHE A 135 14.03 12.00 6.82
C PHE A 135 14.23 13.45 7.25
N ARG A 136 14.69 13.68 8.49
CA ARG A 136 14.82 15.03 9.06
C ARG A 136 15.75 15.96 8.27
N GLN A 137 16.84 15.44 7.74
CA GLN A 137 17.79 16.23 6.95
C GLN A 137 17.25 16.66 5.57
N GLU A 138 16.28 15.94 5.03
CA GLU A 138 15.59 16.32 3.79
C GLU A 138 14.74 17.59 3.95
N TRP A 139 14.47 18.00 5.17
CA TRP A 139 13.75 19.25 5.48
C TRP A 139 14.50 20.52 5.14
N GLY A 140 15.78 20.42 4.79
CA GLY A 140 16.59 21.57 4.40
C GLY A 140 17.01 22.49 5.54
N LEU A 141 16.59 22.24 6.79
CA LEU A 141 16.96 23.05 7.96
C LEU A 141 18.47 23.13 8.19
N ASP A 142 19.21 22.07 7.86
CA ASP A 142 20.67 22.04 8.01
C ASP A 142 21.41 22.83 6.92
N ASN A 143 20.69 23.30 5.89
CA ASN A 143 21.24 24.03 4.75
C ASN A 143 20.77 25.48 4.70
N MET A 144 19.99 25.92 5.69
CA MET A 144 19.56 27.32 5.83
C MET A 144 20.65 28.14 6.57
N ASP A 145 20.74 29.42 6.24
CA ASP A 145 21.54 30.35 7.03
C ASP A 145 21.13 30.31 8.50
N PRO A 146 22.07 30.47 9.45
CA PRO A 146 21.79 30.34 10.88
C PRO A 146 20.57 31.15 11.35
N HIS A 147 20.37 32.34 10.79
CA HIS A 147 19.26 33.24 11.14
C HIS A 147 17.91 32.77 10.60
N THR A 148 17.88 32.21 9.39
CA THR A 148 16.67 31.62 8.77
C THR A 148 16.31 30.29 9.45
N ARG A 149 17.31 29.52 9.86
CA ARG A 149 17.16 28.29 10.64
C ARG A 149 16.55 28.56 12.01
N GLU A 150 17.01 29.60 12.70
CA GLU A 150 16.50 29.98 14.01
C GLU A 150 15.02 30.41 13.94
N LYS A 151 14.64 31.23 12.96
CA LYS A 151 13.25 31.60 12.68
C LYS A 151 12.36 30.39 12.34
N ALA A 152 12.87 29.46 11.49
CA ALA A 152 12.15 28.24 11.17
C ALA A 152 11.97 27.32 12.38
N LEU A 153 12.96 27.25 13.28
CA LEU A 153 12.86 26.50 14.53
C LEU A 153 11.90 27.17 15.54
N GLU A 154 11.87 28.50 15.58
CA GLU A 154 10.89 29.24 16.41
C GLU A 154 9.47 29.06 15.89
N GLN A 155 9.27 29.14 14.58
CA GLN A 155 7.98 28.89 13.94
C GLN A 155 7.52 27.43 14.13
N GLN A 156 8.46 26.48 14.13
CA GLN A 156 8.19 25.07 14.45
C GLN A 156 7.77 24.86 15.92
N LYS A 157 8.32 25.67 16.83
CA LYS A 157 7.93 25.65 18.26
C LYS A 157 6.59 26.33 18.49
N SER A 158 6.27 27.38 17.74
CA SER A 158 5.02 28.14 17.89
C SER A 158 3.79 27.39 17.35
N ASP A 159 3.95 26.58 16.30
CA ASP A 159 2.88 25.76 15.73
C ASP A 159 3.40 24.36 15.35
N PRO A 160 3.42 23.42 16.32
CA PRO A 160 3.90 22.06 16.10
C PRO A 160 3.00 21.26 15.13
N ALA A 161 1.70 21.61 15.02
CA ALA A 161 0.78 20.91 14.12
C ALA A 161 1.06 21.29 12.65
N ALA A 162 1.27 22.59 12.37
CA ALA A 162 1.67 23.05 11.04
C ALA A 162 3.04 22.47 10.63
N ALA A 163 3.99 22.41 11.56
CA ALA A 163 5.30 21.82 11.33
C ALA A 163 5.21 20.34 10.98
N LYS A 164 4.39 19.57 11.71
CA LYS A 164 4.13 18.14 11.42
C LYS A 164 3.50 17.96 10.04
N LYS A 165 2.56 18.82 9.67
CA LYS A 165 1.91 18.81 8.34
C LYS A 165 2.91 19.13 7.22
N ALA A 166 3.77 20.11 7.39
CA ALA A 166 4.82 20.47 6.45
C ALA A 166 5.82 19.33 6.28
N HIS A 167 6.27 18.69 7.37
CA HIS A 167 7.14 17.51 7.33
C HIS A 167 6.50 16.34 6.57
N ALA A 168 5.25 16.03 6.84
CA ALA A 168 4.52 14.99 6.12
C ALA A 168 4.44 15.30 4.62
N LYS A 169 4.27 16.57 4.23
CA LYS A 169 4.28 16.99 2.82
C LYS A 169 5.65 16.79 2.17
N THR A 170 6.74 17.15 2.86
CA THR A 170 8.10 16.96 2.36
C THR A 170 8.46 15.47 2.23
N LYS A 171 8.13 14.62 3.21
CA LYS A 171 8.35 13.16 3.13
C LYS A 171 7.80 12.55 1.84
N LYS A 172 6.62 12.99 1.42
CA LYS A 172 5.94 12.48 0.21
C LYS A 172 6.64 12.84 -1.11
N THR A 173 7.66 13.70 -1.10
CA THR A 173 8.47 14.03 -2.28
C THR A 173 9.78 13.24 -2.34
N ILE A 174 10.13 12.50 -1.29
CA ILE A 174 11.39 11.75 -1.19
C ILE A 174 11.23 10.40 -1.87
N PRO A 175 12.04 10.06 -2.91
CA PRO A 175 11.92 8.78 -3.62
C PRO A 175 11.98 7.55 -2.71
N LEU A 176 12.88 7.55 -1.73
CA LEU A 176 13.01 6.45 -0.76
C LEU A 176 11.74 6.29 0.10
N TYR A 177 11.14 7.39 0.57
CA TYR A 177 9.89 7.34 1.32
C TYR A 177 8.73 6.81 0.45
N ILE A 178 8.63 7.30 -0.79
CA ILE A 178 7.64 6.81 -1.76
C ILE A 178 7.83 5.31 -2.01
N GLY A 179 9.08 4.87 -2.18
CA GLY A 179 9.43 3.45 -2.33
C GLY A 179 8.98 2.61 -1.13
N LEU A 180 9.28 3.04 0.09
CA LEU A 180 8.89 2.33 1.31
C LEU A 180 7.38 2.35 1.54
N ALA A 181 6.75 3.52 1.54
CA ALA A 181 5.33 3.65 1.86
C ALA A 181 4.44 3.11 0.72
N THR A 182 4.68 3.54 -0.53
CA THR A 182 3.87 3.12 -1.67
C THR A 182 4.38 1.80 -2.25
N GLY A 183 5.68 1.65 -2.50
CA GLY A 183 6.26 0.43 -3.05
C GLY A 183 6.13 -0.74 -2.11
N PHE A 184 6.81 -0.72 -0.96
CA PHE A 184 6.85 -1.84 -0.02
C PHE A 184 5.53 -2.07 0.70
N CYS A 185 5.06 -1.13 1.52
CA CYS A 185 3.84 -1.34 2.33
C CYS A 185 2.63 -1.62 1.45
N GLY A 186 2.50 -0.89 0.34
CA GLY A 186 1.38 -1.09 -0.58
C GLY A 186 1.43 -2.42 -1.32
N SER A 187 2.60 -3.02 -1.57
CA SER A 187 2.75 -4.34 -2.19
C SER A 187 2.79 -5.48 -1.18
N PHE A 188 3.13 -5.18 0.07
CA PHE A 188 3.04 -6.13 1.18
C PHE A 188 1.58 -6.40 1.56
N THR A 189 0.69 -5.41 1.45
CA THR A 189 -0.75 -5.55 1.67
C THR A 189 -1.50 -5.80 0.37
N SER A 190 -2.66 -6.46 0.43
CA SER A 190 -3.50 -6.70 -0.74
C SER A 190 -4.99 -6.62 -0.38
N PHE A 191 -5.72 -5.72 -1.04
CA PHE A 191 -7.15 -5.61 -0.88
C PHE A 191 -7.91 -6.65 -1.71
N SER A 192 -7.44 -6.98 -2.92
CA SER A 192 -8.08 -7.95 -3.78
C SER A 192 -8.02 -9.36 -3.19
N SER A 193 -6.86 -9.78 -2.64
CA SER A 193 -6.74 -11.06 -1.95
C SER A 193 -7.60 -11.11 -0.68
N PHE A 194 -7.75 -9.98 0.04
CA PHE A 194 -8.70 -9.88 1.15
C PHE A 194 -10.14 -10.09 0.68
N MET A 195 -10.58 -9.46 -0.41
CA MET A 195 -11.93 -9.65 -0.97
C MET A 195 -12.14 -11.07 -1.50
N ARG A 196 -11.13 -11.69 -2.09
CA ARG A 196 -11.16 -13.12 -2.47
C ARG A 196 -11.39 -13.98 -1.23
N ASP A 197 -10.64 -13.79 -0.15
CA ASP A 197 -10.80 -14.56 1.08
C ASP A 197 -12.20 -14.38 1.71
N VAL A 198 -12.77 -13.16 1.64
CA VAL A 198 -14.16 -12.87 2.04
C VAL A 198 -15.16 -13.69 1.22
N PHE A 199 -14.98 -13.74 -0.10
CA PHE A 199 -15.86 -14.53 -0.98
C PHE A 199 -15.70 -16.03 -0.75
N LEU A 200 -14.47 -16.53 -0.56
CA LEU A 200 -14.20 -17.92 -0.26
C LEU A 200 -14.82 -18.34 1.09
N ALA A 201 -14.82 -17.45 2.08
CA ALA A 201 -15.50 -17.67 3.35
C ALA A 201 -17.03 -17.77 3.16
N LEU A 202 -17.62 -16.91 2.33
CA LEU A 202 -19.04 -16.92 1.99
C LEU A 202 -19.44 -18.21 1.26
N SER A 203 -18.63 -18.66 0.29
CA SER A 203 -18.92 -19.80 -0.56
C SER A 203 -18.48 -21.15 0.02
N ASN A 204 -17.98 -21.20 1.26
CA ASN A 204 -17.43 -22.40 1.93
C ASN A 204 -16.20 -23.01 1.20
N ASN A 205 -15.47 -22.20 0.47
CA ASN A 205 -14.29 -22.63 -0.27
C ASN A 205 -12.98 -22.07 0.31
N LEU A 206 -13.02 -21.47 1.52
CA LEU A 206 -11.80 -20.99 2.17
C LEU A 206 -10.94 -22.20 2.58
N PRO A 207 -9.73 -22.35 2.01
CA PRO A 207 -8.90 -23.51 2.25
C PRO A 207 -8.32 -23.48 3.67
N THR A 208 -8.34 -24.63 4.35
CA THR A 208 -7.71 -24.85 5.64
C THR A 208 -6.58 -25.86 5.47
N PRO A 209 -5.34 -25.58 5.90
CA PRO A 209 -4.24 -26.51 5.75
C PRO A 209 -4.42 -27.74 6.63
N VAL A 210 -4.26 -28.93 6.04
CA VAL A 210 -4.30 -30.22 6.75
C VAL A 210 -2.88 -30.63 7.13
N ASN A 211 -1.90 -30.40 6.25
CA ASN A 211 -0.50 -30.72 6.44
C ASN A 211 0.37 -29.48 6.40
N HIS A 212 1.51 -29.53 7.11
CA HIS A 212 2.48 -28.44 7.02
C HIS A 212 3.13 -28.38 5.63
N PRO A 213 3.34 -27.21 5.02
CA PRO A 213 3.89 -27.06 3.68
C PRO A 213 5.32 -27.63 3.51
N TYR A 214 6.09 -27.83 4.60
CA TYR A 214 7.41 -28.46 4.59
C TYR A 214 7.39 -30.00 4.71
N SER A 215 6.21 -30.60 4.85
CA SER A 215 6.09 -32.05 4.87
C SER A 215 6.50 -32.63 3.53
N THR A 216 7.16 -33.78 3.54
CA THR A 216 7.48 -34.57 2.33
C THR A 216 6.23 -35.11 1.64
N VAL A 217 5.10 -35.05 2.30
CA VAL A 217 3.78 -35.38 1.77
C VAL A 217 3.22 -34.10 1.10
N PRO A 218 2.56 -34.19 -0.07
CA PRO A 218 1.88 -33.05 -0.69
C PRO A 218 1.00 -32.33 0.33
N SER A 219 1.06 -31.00 0.35
CA SER A 219 0.21 -30.23 1.24
C SER A 219 -1.24 -30.35 0.80
N PHE A 220 -2.07 -30.95 1.66
CA PHE A 220 -3.51 -31.03 1.44
C PHE A 220 -4.20 -29.88 2.17
N THR A 221 -5.20 -29.31 1.53
CA THR A 221 -6.14 -28.39 2.15
C THR A 221 -7.51 -29.04 2.19
N SER A 222 -8.28 -28.73 3.20
CA SER A 222 -9.67 -29.13 3.28
C SER A 222 -10.58 -27.90 3.35
N THR A 223 -11.79 -28.04 2.87
CA THR A 223 -12.84 -27.03 3.00
C THR A 223 -13.91 -27.54 3.95
N ILE A 224 -14.32 -26.68 4.90
CA ILE A 224 -15.38 -27.04 5.86
C ILE A 224 -16.71 -26.58 5.30
N HIS A 225 -17.63 -27.52 5.08
CA HIS A 225 -18.99 -27.21 4.68
C HIS A 225 -19.79 -26.64 5.87
N ARG A 226 -20.42 -25.50 5.68
CA ARG A 226 -21.22 -24.79 6.68
C ARG A 226 -22.59 -24.47 6.14
N SER A 227 -23.59 -24.31 7.03
CA SER A 227 -24.89 -23.77 6.65
C SER A 227 -24.79 -22.29 6.26
N GLY A 228 -25.74 -21.77 5.49
CA GLY A 228 -25.72 -20.40 4.97
C GLY A 228 -25.54 -19.32 6.06
N GLY A 229 -26.15 -19.53 7.24
CA GLY A 229 -25.98 -18.61 8.38
C GLY A 229 -24.52 -18.55 8.87
N TYR A 230 -23.87 -19.69 9.02
CA TYR A 230 -22.45 -19.74 9.41
C TYR A 230 -21.50 -19.23 8.31
N SER A 231 -21.87 -19.40 7.04
CA SER A 231 -21.11 -18.82 5.93
C SER A 231 -21.18 -17.29 5.95
N PHE A 232 -22.35 -16.72 6.26
CA PHE A 232 -22.49 -15.29 6.45
C PHE A 232 -21.69 -14.79 7.66
N MET A 233 -21.72 -15.51 8.79
CA MET A 233 -20.88 -15.17 9.94
C MET A 233 -19.40 -15.25 9.64
N ALA A 234 -18.95 -16.21 8.84
CA ALA A 234 -17.57 -16.32 8.41
C ALA A 234 -17.14 -15.13 7.51
N LEU A 235 -18.00 -14.71 6.59
CA LEU A 235 -17.80 -13.50 5.79
C LEU A 235 -17.62 -12.26 6.68
N LEU A 236 -18.54 -12.04 7.63
CA LEU A 236 -18.45 -10.91 8.57
C LEU A 236 -17.16 -10.98 9.41
N ALA A 237 -16.80 -12.16 9.89
CA ALA A 237 -15.59 -12.35 10.67
C ALA A 237 -14.35 -11.93 9.87
N VAL A 238 -14.21 -12.38 8.61
CA VAL A 238 -13.07 -12.02 7.75
C VAL A 238 -12.98 -10.50 7.54
N ILE A 239 -14.11 -9.84 7.30
CA ILE A 239 -14.15 -8.37 7.13
C ILE A 239 -13.75 -7.69 8.44
N VAL A 240 -14.39 -8.05 9.55
CA VAL A 240 -14.19 -7.37 10.84
C VAL A 240 -12.76 -7.50 11.32
N TYR A 241 -12.20 -8.72 11.38
CA TYR A 241 -10.84 -8.86 11.89
C TYR A 241 -9.78 -8.27 10.94
N THR A 242 -9.98 -8.32 9.62
CA THR A 242 -9.03 -7.71 8.68
C THR A 242 -9.00 -6.19 8.83
N VAL A 243 -10.16 -5.54 8.86
CA VAL A 243 -10.24 -4.09 9.02
C VAL A 243 -9.76 -3.64 10.39
N ALA A 244 -10.26 -4.27 11.47
CA ALA A 244 -9.90 -3.90 12.83
C ALA A 244 -8.41 -4.09 13.13
N LEU A 245 -7.84 -5.24 12.76
CA LEU A 245 -6.42 -5.52 13.02
C LEU A 245 -5.50 -4.64 12.15
N SER A 246 -5.87 -4.35 10.90
CA SER A 246 -5.08 -3.46 10.04
C SER A 246 -5.08 -2.01 10.56
N LEU A 247 -6.23 -1.51 11.03
CA LEU A 247 -6.32 -0.19 11.69
C LEU A 247 -5.55 -0.16 13.02
N ALA A 248 -5.69 -1.19 13.83
CA ALA A 248 -4.94 -1.31 15.08
C ALA A 248 -3.43 -1.36 14.81
N ALA A 249 -2.98 -2.13 13.84
CA ALA A 249 -1.58 -2.25 13.45
C ALA A 249 -1.00 -0.91 12.95
N LEU A 250 -1.77 -0.13 12.19
CA LEU A 250 -1.38 1.21 11.76
C LEU A 250 -1.11 2.12 12.97
N ASN A 251 -2.01 2.12 13.96
CA ASN A 251 -1.84 2.91 15.19
C ASN A 251 -0.66 2.42 16.04
N VAL A 252 -0.52 1.10 16.21
CA VAL A 252 0.61 0.53 16.95
C VAL A 252 1.93 0.86 16.27
N GLY A 253 1.99 0.82 14.93
CA GLY A 253 3.15 1.25 14.17
C GLY A 253 3.51 2.72 14.40
N ALA A 254 2.51 3.60 14.44
CA ALA A 254 2.69 5.01 14.75
C ALA A 254 3.22 5.23 16.19
N HIS A 255 2.64 4.53 17.18
CA HIS A 255 3.13 4.57 18.56
C HIS A 255 4.56 4.03 18.68
N PHE A 256 4.89 2.99 17.92
CA PHE A 256 6.23 2.43 17.90
C PHE A 256 7.26 3.41 17.32
N ALA A 257 6.89 4.19 16.31
CA ALA A 257 7.74 5.28 15.80
C ALA A 257 8.05 6.32 16.87
N LEU A 258 7.05 6.71 17.66
CA LEU A 258 7.23 7.66 18.78
C LEU A 258 8.09 7.07 19.90
N ALA A 259 7.87 5.80 20.25
CA ALA A 259 8.66 5.11 21.28
C ALA A 259 10.13 4.97 20.88
N LEU A 260 10.40 4.71 19.61
CA LEU A 260 11.75 4.59 19.07
C LEU A 260 12.38 5.91 18.65
N ASP A 261 11.71 7.05 18.81
CA ASP A 261 12.22 8.35 18.34
C ASP A 261 13.66 8.63 18.77
N ARG A 262 14.03 8.28 20.00
CA ARG A 262 15.40 8.47 20.52
C ARG A 262 16.45 7.61 19.82
N PHE A 263 16.06 6.43 19.36
CA PHE A 263 16.95 5.44 18.76
C PHE A 263 16.97 5.51 17.23
N THR A 264 15.98 6.17 16.64
CA THR A 264 15.85 6.27 15.17
C THR A 264 16.95 7.19 14.60
N PRO A 265 17.86 6.67 13.77
CA PRO A 265 18.91 7.47 13.14
C PRO A 265 18.32 8.39 12.08
N THR A 266 18.95 9.52 11.85
CA THR A 266 18.62 10.40 10.72
C THR A 266 19.45 10.00 9.51
N LEU A 267 18.81 9.74 8.39
CA LEU A 267 19.49 9.40 7.15
C LEU A 267 20.12 10.67 6.54
N PRO A 268 21.45 10.69 6.33
CA PRO A 268 22.11 11.85 5.72
C PRO A 268 21.65 12.05 4.28
N PHE A 269 21.21 13.26 3.93
CA PHE A 269 20.79 13.61 2.57
C PHE A 269 21.81 13.20 1.50
N ARG A 270 23.10 13.43 1.76
CA ARG A 270 24.19 13.07 0.83
C ARG A 270 24.29 11.56 0.59
N LEU A 271 24.04 10.76 1.63
CA LEU A 271 24.04 9.29 1.53
C LEU A 271 22.88 8.81 0.63
N ILE A 272 21.69 9.36 0.85
CA ILE A 272 20.52 9.00 0.03
C ILE A 272 20.79 9.35 -1.43
N ARG A 273 21.11 10.60 -1.73
CA ARG A 273 21.20 11.09 -3.11
C ARG A 273 22.40 10.56 -3.88
N LYS A 274 23.55 10.38 -3.22
CA LYS A 274 24.81 10.00 -3.89
C LYS A 274 24.97 8.48 -4.01
N PHE A 275 24.44 7.71 -3.04
CA PHE A 275 24.69 6.28 -2.98
C PHE A 275 23.40 5.46 -3.07
N ILE A 276 22.36 5.76 -2.26
CA ILE A 276 21.17 4.94 -2.20
C ILE A 276 20.36 5.05 -3.50
N ASP A 277 20.06 6.27 -3.97
CA ASP A 277 19.25 6.46 -5.16
C ASP A 277 19.88 5.80 -6.42
N PRO A 278 21.17 6.00 -6.75
CA PRO A 278 21.79 5.31 -7.89
C PRO A 278 21.89 3.79 -7.70
N LEU A 279 22.19 3.33 -6.49
CA LEU A 279 22.23 1.90 -6.18
C LEU A 279 20.88 1.23 -6.40
N VAL A 280 19.79 1.86 -5.91
CA VAL A 280 18.44 1.35 -6.09
C VAL A 280 18.03 1.32 -7.56
N VAL A 281 18.49 2.27 -8.39
CA VAL A 281 18.27 2.19 -9.86
C VAL A 281 18.84 0.88 -10.41
N VAL A 282 20.09 0.58 -10.13
CA VAL A 282 20.73 -0.65 -10.63
C VAL A 282 20.03 -1.89 -10.09
N LEU A 283 19.76 -1.93 -8.78
CA LEU A 283 19.12 -3.08 -8.15
C LEU A 283 17.68 -3.28 -8.63
N ALA A 284 16.89 -2.23 -8.80
CA ALA A 284 15.51 -2.31 -9.25
C ALA A 284 15.40 -3.00 -10.61
N TRP A 285 16.10 -2.46 -11.58
CA TRP A 285 16.07 -2.97 -12.94
C TRP A 285 16.79 -4.32 -13.06
N GLY A 286 17.91 -4.51 -12.34
CA GLY A 286 18.63 -5.77 -12.29
C GLY A 286 17.82 -6.91 -11.66
N CYS A 287 17.18 -6.67 -10.50
CA CYS A 287 16.34 -7.67 -9.85
C CYS A 287 15.08 -8.01 -10.68
N TRP A 288 14.45 -6.99 -11.29
CA TRP A 288 13.28 -7.24 -12.13
C TRP A 288 13.63 -8.03 -13.39
N LEU A 289 14.70 -7.65 -14.07
CA LEU A 289 15.22 -8.42 -15.21
C LEU A 289 15.62 -9.84 -14.78
N GLY A 290 16.26 -9.98 -13.62
CA GLY A 290 16.58 -11.28 -13.03
C GLY A 290 15.33 -12.16 -12.80
N ALA A 291 14.24 -11.57 -12.28
CA ALA A 291 12.98 -12.29 -12.12
C ALA A 291 12.40 -12.76 -13.46
N ILE A 292 12.50 -11.94 -14.52
CA ILE A 292 12.09 -12.33 -15.88
C ILE A 292 12.93 -13.52 -16.37
N PHE A 293 14.25 -13.46 -16.26
CA PHE A 293 15.11 -14.56 -16.67
C PHE A 293 14.86 -15.84 -15.87
N LEU A 294 14.68 -15.73 -14.56
CA LEU A 294 14.36 -16.86 -13.69
C LEU A 294 12.96 -17.46 -14.01
N SER A 295 12.03 -16.65 -14.50
CA SER A 295 10.73 -17.17 -14.95
C SER A 295 10.82 -17.99 -16.24
N ILE A 296 11.79 -17.70 -17.09
CA ILE A 296 12.09 -18.46 -18.31
C ILE A 296 12.85 -19.76 -17.95
N TRP A 297 13.87 -19.64 -17.10
CA TRP A 297 14.70 -20.75 -16.63
C TRP A 297 14.60 -20.91 -15.10
N PRO A 298 13.53 -21.50 -14.57
CA PRO A 298 13.36 -21.62 -13.13
C PRO A 298 14.42 -22.52 -12.49
N PRO A 299 14.82 -22.25 -11.23
CA PRO A 299 15.85 -23.03 -10.53
C PRO A 299 15.49 -24.50 -10.33
N ASP A 300 14.20 -24.81 -10.24
CA ASP A 300 13.66 -26.16 -10.05
C ASP A 300 13.31 -26.91 -11.34
N ARG A 301 13.77 -26.40 -12.51
CA ARG A 301 13.69 -27.15 -13.78
C ARG A 301 14.48 -28.47 -13.73
N PRO A 302 14.24 -29.45 -14.64
CA PRO A 302 14.88 -30.78 -14.59
C PRO A 302 16.40 -30.80 -14.48
N SER A 303 17.08 -29.82 -15.07
CA SER A 303 18.55 -29.66 -14.99
C SER A 303 19.01 -28.48 -14.15
N GLY A 304 18.13 -27.92 -13.32
CA GLY A 304 18.42 -26.77 -12.47
C GLY A 304 19.06 -27.13 -11.11
N PRO A 305 19.62 -26.16 -10.39
CA PRO A 305 20.27 -26.40 -9.11
C PRO A 305 19.31 -26.89 -8.00
N SER A 306 18.02 -26.63 -8.13
CA SER A 306 16.97 -27.09 -7.20
C SER A 306 16.01 -28.06 -7.89
N SER A 307 16.53 -28.87 -8.83
CA SER A 307 15.73 -29.76 -9.68
C SER A 307 14.83 -30.68 -8.86
N ARG A 308 13.58 -30.81 -9.31
CA ARG A 308 12.59 -31.78 -8.80
C ARG A 308 12.36 -32.95 -9.79
N GLY A 309 13.31 -33.19 -10.70
CA GLY A 309 13.35 -34.31 -11.62
C GLY A 309 12.55 -34.12 -12.91
N SER A 310 11.45 -33.40 -12.90
CA SER A 310 10.57 -33.23 -14.07
C SER A 310 9.96 -31.82 -14.11
N TRP A 311 9.66 -31.34 -15.32
CA TRP A 311 8.88 -30.13 -15.53
C TRP A 311 7.48 -30.15 -14.86
N THR A 312 6.94 -31.35 -14.64
CA THR A 312 5.66 -31.50 -13.93
C THR A 312 5.74 -31.16 -12.43
N ASN A 313 6.94 -31.20 -11.87
CA ASN A 313 7.18 -30.94 -10.45
C ASN A 313 7.68 -29.53 -10.16
N GLU A 314 7.85 -28.71 -11.21
CA GLU A 314 8.27 -27.31 -11.09
C GLU A 314 7.14 -26.48 -10.47
N VAL A 315 7.46 -25.67 -9.45
CA VAL A 315 6.49 -24.86 -8.71
C VAL A 315 6.88 -23.37 -8.59
N TRP A 316 8.17 -23.05 -8.72
CA TRP A 316 8.68 -21.70 -8.45
C TRP A 316 8.04 -20.62 -9.31
N ARG A 317 7.69 -20.92 -10.55
CA ARG A 317 6.99 -19.97 -11.43
C ARG A 317 5.67 -19.52 -10.84
N GLY A 318 4.86 -20.48 -10.38
CA GLY A 318 3.54 -20.19 -9.79
C GLY A 318 3.63 -19.62 -8.39
N GLU A 319 4.63 -20.02 -7.60
CA GLU A 319 4.77 -19.56 -6.21
C GLU A 319 5.30 -18.14 -6.11
N VAL A 320 6.32 -17.78 -6.90
CA VAL A 320 7.06 -16.54 -6.70
C VAL A 320 7.40 -15.81 -8.00
N LEU A 321 7.96 -16.51 -9.02
CA LEU A 321 8.66 -15.84 -10.11
C LEU A 321 7.73 -14.97 -10.96
N PHE A 322 6.57 -15.49 -11.37
CA PHE A 322 5.60 -14.70 -12.12
C PHE A 322 5.00 -13.56 -11.27
N ALA A 323 4.84 -13.75 -9.96
CA ALA A 323 4.41 -12.68 -9.09
C ALA A 323 5.42 -11.51 -9.10
N LEU A 324 6.73 -11.79 -9.05
CA LEU A 324 7.76 -10.76 -9.14
C LEU A 324 7.82 -10.08 -10.50
N VAL A 325 7.55 -10.81 -11.60
CA VAL A 325 7.49 -10.23 -12.94
C VAL A 325 6.37 -9.19 -13.05
N PHE A 326 5.19 -9.49 -12.50
CA PHE A 326 4.01 -8.62 -12.60
C PHE A 326 3.89 -7.54 -11.51
N ALA A 327 4.60 -7.71 -10.38
CA ALA A 327 4.51 -6.80 -9.24
C ALA A 327 4.84 -5.32 -9.56
N PRO A 328 5.92 -4.99 -10.28
CA PRO A 328 6.24 -3.61 -10.60
C PRO A 328 5.16 -2.92 -11.42
N VAL A 329 4.55 -3.64 -12.36
CA VAL A 329 3.48 -3.10 -13.24
C VAL A 329 2.27 -2.68 -12.40
N GLY A 330 1.82 -3.55 -11.48
CA GLY A 330 0.70 -3.23 -10.58
C GLY A 330 1.01 -2.06 -9.64
N CYS A 331 2.21 -2.03 -9.07
CA CYS A 331 2.63 -0.94 -8.20
C CYS A 331 2.69 0.42 -8.92
N LEU A 332 3.23 0.47 -10.12
CA LEU A 332 3.29 1.69 -10.94
C LEU A 332 1.88 2.15 -11.34
N LEU A 333 1.02 1.22 -11.76
CA LEU A 333 -0.38 1.55 -12.07
C LEU A 333 -1.08 2.21 -10.88
N ARG A 334 -0.94 1.61 -9.68
CA ARG A 334 -1.51 2.17 -8.45
C ARG A 334 -0.94 3.54 -8.13
N TYR A 335 0.38 3.71 -8.22
CA TYR A 335 1.03 4.99 -7.95
C TYR A 335 0.48 6.09 -8.85
N TYR A 336 0.48 5.89 -10.18
CA TYR A 336 0.00 6.90 -11.11
C TYR A 336 -1.51 7.13 -11.05
N ALA A 337 -2.30 6.08 -10.80
CA ALA A 337 -3.74 6.23 -10.60
C ALA A 337 -4.06 7.05 -9.34
N SER A 338 -3.40 6.74 -8.23
CA SER A 338 -3.56 7.51 -6.98
C SER A 338 -3.10 8.96 -7.16
N LEU A 339 -1.99 9.16 -7.87
CA LEU A 339 -1.43 10.49 -8.16
C LEU A 339 -2.42 11.37 -8.93
N LYS A 340 -3.12 10.81 -9.90
CA LYS A 340 -4.03 11.56 -10.78
C LYS A 340 -5.45 11.66 -10.23
N LEU A 341 -5.96 10.62 -9.59
CA LEU A 341 -7.37 10.53 -9.24
C LEU A 341 -7.69 10.93 -7.80
N ASN A 342 -6.77 10.73 -6.82
CA ASN A 342 -7.04 11.10 -5.43
C ASN A 342 -7.27 12.60 -5.23
N PRO A 343 -6.60 13.52 -5.94
CA PRO A 343 -6.84 14.95 -5.79
C PRO A 343 -8.21 15.43 -6.29
N ILE A 344 -8.92 14.64 -7.11
CA ILE A 344 -10.21 15.04 -7.69
C ILE A 344 -11.27 15.25 -6.61
N THR A 345 -11.27 14.39 -5.58
CA THR A 345 -12.25 14.45 -4.50
C THR A 345 -11.57 14.30 -3.14
N ALA A 346 -11.45 15.37 -2.39
CA ALA A 346 -10.78 15.36 -1.08
C ALA A 346 -11.48 14.48 -0.02
N SER A 347 -12.78 14.25 -0.16
CA SER A 347 -13.59 13.44 0.76
C SER A 347 -13.63 11.95 0.42
N PHE A 348 -13.14 11.56 -0.77
CA PHE A 348 -13.18 10.18 -1.26
C PHE A 348 -11.95 9.91 -2.13
N PRO A 349 -10.95 9.17 -1.66
CA PRO A 349 -9.73 8.83 -2.40
C PRO A 349 -10.05 7.96 -3.63
N LEU A 350 -10.45 8.60 -4.72
CA LEU A 350 -10.98 7.94 -5.91
C LEU A 350 -9.95 7.03 -6.58
N GLY A 351 -8.67 7.42 -6.56
CA GLY A 351 -7.59 6.62 -7.16
C GLY A 351 -7.39 5.30 -6.44
N THR A 352 -7.29 5.32 -5.11
CA THR A 352 -7.15 4.10 -4.31
C THR A 352 -8.40 3.22 -4.44
N PHE A 353 -9.59 3.82 -4.42
CA PHE A 353 -10.83 3.11 -4.66
C PHE A 353 -10.83 2.40 -6.04
N ALA A 354 -10.52 3.13 -7.09
CA ALA A 354 -10.55 2.60 -8.46
C ALA A 354 -9.57 1.44 -8.67
N VAL A 355 -8.33 1.54 -8.16
CA VAL A 355 -7.35 0.47 -8.31
C VAL A 355 -7.69 -0.75 -7.45
N ASN A 356 -8.27 -0.56 -6.27
CA ASN A 356 -8.74 -1.66 -5.43
C ASN A 356 -9.90 -2.41 -6.10
N VAL A 357 -10.89 -1.70 -6.63
CA VAL A 357 -12.04 -2.28 -7.36
C VAL A 357 -11.57 -2.97 -8.65
N PHE A 358 -10.72 -2.32 -9.43
CA PHE A 358 -10.15 -2.89 -10.66
C PHE A 358 -9.35 -4.15 -10.38
N GLY A 359 -8.47 -4.14 -9.37
CA GLY A 359 -7.69 -5.30 -8.99
C GLY A 359 -8.55 -6.46 -8.49
N CYS A 360 -9.67 -6.20 -7.79
CA CYS A 360 -10.65 -7.22 -7.43
C CYS A 360 -11.27 -7.87 -8.66
N ALA A 361 -11.64 -7.09 -9.68
CA ALA A 361 -12.20 -7.63 -10.92
C ALA A 361 -11.20 -8.55 -11.65
N VAL A 362 -9.95 -8.10 -11.79
CA VAL A 362 -8.89 -8.89 -12.44
C VAL A 362 -8.59 -10.17 -11.64
N GLU A 363 -8.48 -10.08 -10.30
CA GLU A 363 -8.26 -11.25 -9.44
C GLU A 363 -9.40 -12.26 -9.55
N ALA A 364 -10.65 -11.79 -9.53
CA ALA A 364 -11.81 -12.65 -9.68
C ALA A 364 -11.85 -13.36 -11.05
N MET A 365 -11.50 -12.67 -12.13
CA MET A 365 -11.40 -13.26 -13.47
C MET A 365 -10.28 -14.31 -13.53
N CYS A 366 -9.07 -13.98 -13.05
CA CYS A 366 -7.96 -14.90 -13.05
C CYS A 366 -8.24 -16.16 -12.22
N TYR A 367 -8.83 -15.98 -11.04
CA TYR A 367 -9.23 -17.09 -10.17
C TYR A 367 -10.28 -17.98 -10.83
N SER A 368 -11.30 -17.40 -11.44
CA SER A 368 -12.34 -18.15 -12.14
C SER A 368 -11.78 -18.96 -13.31
N VAL A 369 -10.95 -18.36 -14.16
CA VAL A 369 -10.31 -19.06 -15.28
C VAL A 369 -9.39 -20.19 -14.80
N GLN A 370 -8.68 -20.00 -13.67
CA GLN A 370 -7.79 -20.99 -13.08
C GLN A 370 -8.54 -22.22 -12.57
N HIS A 371 -9.81 -22.05 -12.11
CA HIS A 371 -10.60 -23.08 -11.45
C HIS A 371 -11.75 -23.64 -12.32
N VAL A 372 -11.95 -23.18 -13.56
CA VAL A 372 -12.96 -23.74 -14.46
C VAL A 372 -12.66 -25.22 -14.76
N PRO A 373 -13.67 -26.12 -14.66
CA PRO A 373 -13.50 -27.53 -15.03
C PRO A 373 -13.08 -27.67 -16.50
N ILE A 374 -12.03 -28.43 -16.73
CA ILE A 374 -11.55 -28.74 -18.07
C ILE A 374 -12.30 -29.99 -18.55
N ASN A 375 -13.30 -29.82 -19.41
CA ASN A 375 -13.97 -30.94 -20.04
C ASN A 375 -13.02 -31.58 -21.06
N SER A 376 -12.48 -32.77 -20.74
CA SER A 376 -11.47 -33.48 -21.50
C SER A 376 -11.97 -34.12 -22.81
N THR A 377 -13.21 -33.94 -23.21
CA THR A 377 -13.80 -34.56 -24.42
C THR A 377 -13.21 -34.05 -25.73
N ALA A 378 -12.49 -32.94 -25.74
CA ALA A 378 -11.91 -32.38 -26.97
C ALA A 378 -10.36 -32.39 -26.99
N GLY A 379 -9.67 -33.02 -26.04
CA GLY A 379 -8.21 -33.06 -26.01
C GLY A 379 -7.49 -31.71 -25.85
N ALA A 380 -8.20 -30.63 -25.85
CA ALA A 380 -7.65 -29.30 -25.65
C ALA A 380 -7.78 -28.91 -24.18
N LEU A 381 -6.64 -28.63 -23.53
CA LEU A 381 -6.58 -28.04 -22.19
C LEU A 381 -7.16 -26.61 -22.27
N VAL A 382 -8.43 -26.46 -21.89
CA VAL A 382 -9.01 -25.12 -21.69
C VAL A 382 -8.21 -24.44 -20.58
N GLY A 383 -7.69 -23.24 -20.80
CA GLY A 383 -6.83 -22.55 -19.84
C GLY A 383 -5.31 -22.76 -20.07
N GLY A 384 -4.88 -23.42 -21.15
CA GLY A 384 -3.48 -23.42 -21.62
C GLY A 384 -2.48 -24.24 -20.78
N GLY A 385 -2.94 -25.15 -19.95
CA GLY A 385 -2.08 -26.07 -19.19
C GLY A 385 -1.41 -25.44 -17.97
N ARG A 386 -0.38 -26.11 -17.44
CA ARG A 386 0.28 -25.76 -16.18
C ARG A 386 0.88 -24.34 -16.16
N VAL A 387 1.59 -23.98 -17.22
CA VAL A 387 2.26 -22.66 -17.28
C VAL A 387 1.24 -21.53 -17.28
N SER A 388 0.14 -21.65 -18.01
CA SER A 388 -0.93 -20.64 -18.00
C SER A 388 -1.57 -20.51 -16.62
N CYS A 389 -1.79 -21.64 -15.94
CA CYS A 389 -2.28 -21.64 -14.56
C CYS A 389 -1.30 -20.91 -13.62
N GLN A 390 0.01 -21.12 -13.75
CA GLN A 390 1.06 -20.42 -12.99
C GLN A 390 1.13 -18.92 -13.34
N VAL A 391 0.91 -18.54 -14.60
CA VAL A 391 0.82 -17.13 -15.02
C VAL A 391 -0.39 -16.45 -14.36
N LEU A 392 -1.55 -17.09 -14.36
CA LEU A 392 -2.75 -16.56 -13.69
C LEU A 392 -2.49 -16.37 -12.19
N GLN A 393 -1.80 -17.33 -11.54
CA GLN A 393 -1.39 -17.18 -10.15
C GLN A 393 -0.45 -15.99 -9.97
N GLY A 394 0.53 -15.82 -10.86
CA GLY A 394 1.45 -14.68 -10.86
C GLY A 394 0.75 -13.34 -11.07
N ILE A 395 -0.30 -13.28 -11.89
CA ILE A 395 -1.12 -12.07 -12.07
C ILE A 395 -1.89 -11.77 -10.79
N MET A 396 -2.50 -12.76 -10.15
CA MET A 396 -3.21 -12.56 -8.88
C MET A 396 -2.27 -12.09 -7.77
N ASP A 397 -1.18 -12.79 -7.57
CA ASP A 397 -0.22 -12.49 -6.50
C ASP A 397 0.68 -11.29 -6.83
N GLY A 398 1.10 -11.11 -8.07
CA GLY A 398 1.95 -10.00 -8.51
C GLY A 398 1.14 -8.75 -8.82
N PHE A 399 0.45 -8.74 -9.95
CA PHE A 399 -0.26 -7.57 -10.45
C PHE A 399 -1.39 -7.14 -9.53
N CYS A 400 -2.38 -8.01 -9.25
CA CYS A 400 -3.52 -7.64 -8.40
C CYS A 400 -3.06 -7.33 -6.98
N GLY A 401 -2.16 -8.15 -6.42
CA GLY A 401 -1.63 -7.97 -5.08
C GLY A 401 -0.85 -6.68 -4.87
N THR A 402 -0.27 -6.08 -5.90
CA THR A 402 0.44 -4.79 -5.80
C THR A 402 -0.36 -3.60 -6.32
N THR A 403 -1.31 -3.84 -7.24
CA THR A 403 -2.28 -2.82 -7.69
C THR A 403 -3.23 -2.44 -6.56
N THR A 404 -3.66 -3.40 -5.76
CA THR A 404 -4.53 -3.19 -4.61
C THR A 404 -3.73 -3.03 -3.31
N THR A 405 -4.30 -2.33 -2.33
CA THR A 405 -3.61 -2.06 -1.07
C THR A 405 -4.58 -1.91 0.09
N VAL A 406 -4.24 -2.50 1.23
CA VAL A 406 -4.93 -2.28 2.51
C VAL A 406 -4.22 -1.21 3.34
N SER A 407 -2.88 -1.18 3.38
CA SER A 407 -2.14 -0.22 4.21
C SER A 407 -2.44 1.24 3.85
N THR A 408 -2.48 1.59 2.56
CA THR A 408 -2.88 2.93 2.11
C THR A 408 -4.36 3.18 2.40
N TRP A 409 -5.22 2.20 2.14
CA TRP A 409 -6.66 2.30 2.36
C TRP A 409 -7.01 2.57 3.84
N VAL A 410 -6.40 1.84 4.79
CA VAL A 410 -6.64 2.09 6.24
C VAL A 410 -6.03 3.40 6.70
N SER A 411 -4.90 3.83 6.14
CA SER A 411 -4.32 5.14 6.40
C SER A 411 -5.24 6.28 5.92
N GLU A 412 -5.87 6.11 4.76
CA GLU A 412 -6.87 7.04 4.23
C GLU A 412 -8.14 7.04 5.11
N LEU A 413 -8.64 5.87 5.54
CA LEU A 413 -9.76 5.77 6.48
C LEU A 413 -9.51 6.56 7.77
N GLN A 414 -8.31 6.48 8.32
CA GLN A 414 -7.94 7.20 9.54
C GLN A 414 -7.80 8.71 9.31
N SER A 415 -7.42 9.14 8.10
CA SER A 415 -7.20 10.54 7.76
C SER A 415 -8.49 11.30 7.39
N LEU A 416 -9.54 10.60 6.97
CA LEU A 416 -10.81 11.18 6.56
C LEU A 416 -11.69 11.52 7.77
N ARG A 417 -12.59 12.52 7.62
CA ARG A 417 -13.67 12.76 8.59
C ARG A 417 -14.51 11.50 8.74
N ARG A 418 -14.96 11.18 9.96
CA ARG A 418 -15.67 9.93 10.29
C ARG A 418 -16.72 9.52 9.25
N ARG A 419 -17.63 10.43 8.89
CA ARG A 419 -18.67 10.14 7.88
C ARG A 419 -18.09 9.71 6.53
N HIS A 420 -17.10 10.44 6.04
CA HIS A 420 -16.45 10.10 4.76
C HIS A 420 -15.67 8.79 4.84
N ALA A 421 -15.00 8.53 5.96
CA ALA A 421 -14.29 7.27 6.21
C ALA A 421 -15.24 6.07 6.14
N TYR A 422 -16.39 6.13 6.82
CA TYR A 422 -17.37 5.03 6.74
C TYR A 422 -17.93 4.86 5.32
N VAL A 423 -18.30 5.95 4.65
CA VAL A 423 -18.80 5.87 3.26
C VAL A 423 -17.75 5.26 2.34
N TYR A 424 -16.51 5.72 2.42
CA TYR A 424 -15.40 5.22 1.60
C TYR A 424 -15.08 3.74 1.92
N GLY A 425 -15.01 3.40 3.22
CA GLY A 425 -14.72 2.04 3.67
C GLY A 425 -15.79 1.04 3.24
N ILE A 426 -17.06 1.35 3.50
CA ILE A 426 -18.18 0.51 3.13
C ILE A 426 -18.29 0.39 1.60
N ALA A 427 -18.20 1.50 0.87
CA ALA A 427 -18.24 1.49 -0.59
C ALA A 427 -17.14 0.61 -1.19
N SER A 428 -15.91 0.66 -0.64
CA SER A 428 -14.78 -0.16 -1.10
C SER A 428 -15.05 -1.65 -0.89
N VAL A 429 -15.48 -2.05 0.31
CA VAL A 429 -15.76 -3.45 0.63
C VAL A 429 -16.95 -3.97 -0.16
N VAL A 430 -18.04 -3.20 -0.24
CA VAL A 430 -19.24 -3.61 -1.00
C VAL A 430 -18.94 -3.73 -2.49
N ALA A 431 -18.25 -2.76 -3.10
CA ALA A 431 -17.90 -2.82 -4.52
C ALA A 431 -16.97 -4.02 -4.82
N GLY A 432 -15.94 -4.24 -3.99
CA GLY A 432 -15.04 -5.38 -4.12
C GLY A 432 -15.79 -6.72 -3.99
N LEU A 433 -16.63 -6.87 -2.97
CA LEU A 433 -17.41 -8.09 -2.74
C LEU A 433 -18.44 -8.34 -3.85
N CYS A 434 -19.14 -7.30 -4.31
CA CYS A 434 -20.08 -7.44 -5.43
C CYS A 434 -19.39 -7.97 -6.69
N LEU A 435 -18.19 -7.47 -7.02
CA LEU A 435 -17.43 -7.97 -8.17
C LEU A 435 -17.01 -9.42 -7.98
N MET A 436 -16.52 -9.80 -6.77
CA MET A 436 -16.19 -11.20 -6.47
C MET A 436 -17.43 -12.10 -6.62
N VAL A 437 -18.58 -11.69 -6.09
CA VAL A 437 -19.85 -12.46 -6.21
C VAL A 437 -20.30 -12.57 -7.66
N ILE A 438 -20.26 -11.48 -8.44
CA ILE A 438 -20.68 -11.51 -9.83
C ILE A 438 -19.74 -12.39 -10.67
N ILE A 439 -18.43 -12.25 -10.54
CA ILE A 439 -17.47 -12.93 -11.41
C ILE A 439 -17.18 -14.36 -10.91
N MET A 440 -16.74 -14.51 -9.67
CA MET A 440 -16.40 -15.83 -9.11
C MET A 440 -17.65 -16.64 -8.78
N GLY A 441 -18.70 -15.99 -8.26
CA GLY A 441 -19.94 -16.63 -7.91
C GLY A 441 -20.69 -17.16 -9.13
N SER A 442 -20.72 -16.44 -10.25
CA SER A 442 -21.33 -16.92 -11.48
C SER A 442 -20.70 -18.24 -11.94
N VAL A 443 -19.38 -18.32 -11.96
CA VAL A 443 -18.67 -19.55 -12.35
C VAL A 443 -18.90 -20.66 -11.31
N ARG A 444 -18.75 -20.33 -10.02
CA ARG A 444 -18.86 -21.31 -8.93
C ARG A 444 -20.23 -21.98 -8.86
N TRP A 445 -21.29 -21.22 -9.04
CA TRP A 445 -22.67 -21.72 -8.88
C TRP A 445 -23.30 -22.24 -10.16
N THR A 446 -22.75 -21.98 -11.34
CA THR A 446 -23.25 -22.51 -12.62
C THR A 446 -22.45 -23.71 -13.10
N VAL A 447 -21.14 -23.57 -13.21
CA VAL A 447 -20.23 -24.60 -13.78
C VAL A 447 -19.56 -25.41 -12.66
N GLY A 448 -19.38 -24.83 -11.49
CA GLY A 448 -18.57 -25.40 -10.41
C GLY A 448 -17.09 -25.08 -10.58
N TRP A 449 -16.31 -25.43 -9.55
CA TRP A 449 -14.86 -25.30 -9.56
C TRP A 449 -14.20 -26.67 -9.54
N SER A 450 -13.06 -26.79 -10.23
CA SER A 450 -12.15 -27.93 -10.22
C SER A 450 -10.79 -27.52 -9.61
N THR A 451 -10.00 -28.53 -9.27
CA THR A 451 -8.60 -28.31 -8.86
C THR A 451 -7.83 -27.69 -10.01
N PRO A 452 -7.04 -26.63 -9.77
CA PRO A 452 -6.25 -25.99 -10.81
C PRO A 452 -5.16 -26.91 -11.35
N ALA A 453 -4.79 -26.70 -12.61
CA ALA A 453 -3.75 -27.51 -13.30
C ALA A 453 -2.35 -27.31 -12.70
N CYS A 454 -2.09 -26.22 -11.99
CA CYS A 454 -0.84 -25.96 -11.28
C CYS A 454 -1.06 -26.10 -9.77
N VAL A 455 -0.26 -26.93 -9.15
CA VAL A 455 -0.23 -27.06 -7.71
C VAL A 455 0.67 -25.96 -7.17
N THR A 456 0.10 -25.02 -6.43
CA THR A 456 0.85 -24.14 -5.54
C THR A 456 0.54 -24.57 -4.10
N MET A 457 1.36 -24.17 -3.13
CA MET A 457 1.08 -24.50 -1.72
C MET A 457 -0.27 -23.96 -1.23
N ARG A 458 -0.91 -23.09 -2.01
CA ARG A 458 -2.19 -22.45 -1.71
C ARG A 458 -3.35 -22.99 -2.54
N THR A 459 -3.09 -23.72 -3.60
CA THR A 459 -4.10 -24.26 -4.53
C THR A 459 -4.26 -25.77 -4.48
N SER A 460 -3.47 -26.47 -3.65
CA SER A 460 -3.66 -27.89 -3.42
C SER A 460 -4.92 -28.11 -2.57
N LEU A 461 -5.98 -28.51 -3.22
CA LEU A 461 -7.19 -29.05 -2.59
C LEU A 461 -7.01 -30.52 -2.30
#